data_9ae03791cb5b8f25daf6c199ac9061fc
#
_entry.id   9ae03791cb5b8f25daf6c199ac9061fc
#
_cell.length_a   1.000
_cell.length_b   1.000
_cell.length_c   1.000
_cell.angle_alpha   90.00
_cell.angle_beta   90.00
_cell.angle_gamma   90.00
#
_symmetry.space_group_name_H-M   'P 1'
#
loop_
_entity.id
_entity.type
_entity.pdbx_description
1 polymer ?
#
loop_
_entity_poly.entity_id
_entity_poly.type
_entity_poly.pdbx_seq_one_letter_code
_entity_poly.pdbx_strand_id
1 'polypeptide(L)'
;MAMKVLVVDDDFINRKLIQTLLKKNPKVTEIEEAENGSDALDKMKKDPSINLILLDIMMPVVDGIEFLKIFRSDMSNAHIPVIVLSTDDTRKTEVFDNGANDFLRKPVMQNDLYEKIDQWTS
;
A
#
# COMPACT_ATOMS: atom_id res chain seq x y z
N MET A 1 16.22 -2.89 -11.71
CA MET A 1 14.78 -2.94 -12.00
C MET A 1 14.07 -1.77 -11.35
N ALA A 2 13.11 -1.20 -12.04
CA ALA A 2 12.31 -0.13 -11.48
C ALA A 2 11.33 -0.68 -10.45
N MET A 3 11.20 0.01 -9.33
CA MET A 3 10.16 -0.27 -8.33
C MET A 3 9.35 0.99 -8.10
N LYS A 4 8.10 0.95 -8.52
CA LYS A 4 7.17 2.07 -8.35
C LYS A 4 6.16 1.70 -7.26
N VAL A 5 6.05 2.55 -6.25
CA VAL A 5 5.22 2.31 -5.07
C VAL A 5 4.07 3.31 -5.04
N LEU A 6 2.86 2.81 -4.79
CA LEU A 6 1.69 3.65 -4.53
C LEU A 6 1.46 3.72 -3.02
N VAL A 7 1.43 4.92 -2.48
CA VAL A 7 1.14 5.18 -1.06
C VAL A 7 -0.27 5.72 -0.94
N VAL A 8 -1.13 4.96 -0.25
CA VAL A 8 -2.56 5.28 -0.10
C VAL A 8 -2.85 5.61 1.36
N ASP A 9 -3.17 6.87 1.65
CA ASP A 9 -3.50 7.35 2.99
C ASP A 9 -4.20 8.69 2.84
N ASP A 10 -5.26 8.93 3.61
CA ASP A 10 -5.99 10.20 3.57
C ASP A 10 -5.25 11.34 4.29
N ASP A 11 -4.29 11.01 5.13
CA ASP A 11 -3.53 11.99 5.90
C ASP A 11 -2.25 12.37 5.14
N PHE A 12 -2.18 13.63 4.72
CA PHE A 12 -1.02 14.17 4.00
C PHE A 12 0.29 13.98 4.79
N ILE A 13 0.27 14.20 6.09
CA ILE A 13 1.47 14.06 6.93
C ILE A 13 1.95 12.60 6.93
N ASN A 14 1.04 11.65 7.10
CA ASN A 14 1.38 10.23 7.07
C ASN A 14 1.95 9.82 5.71
N ARG A 15 1.35 10.30 4.61
CA ARG A 15 1.90 10.03 3.27
C ARG A 15 3.32 10.52 3.13
N LYS A 16 3.61 11.73 3.63
CA LYS A 16 4.97 12.31 3.53
C LYS A 16 5.98 11.56 4.38
N LEU A 17 5.59 11.09 5.56
CA LEU A 17 6.46 10.27 6.41
C LEU A 17 6.85 8.97 5.70
N ILE A 18 5.88 8.28 5.12
CA ILE A 18 6.13 7.03 4.40
C ILE A 18 7.00 7.30 3.17
N GLN A 19 6.73 8.36 2.42
CA GLN A 19 7.54 8.72 1.26
C GLN A 19 8.98 9.02 1.65
N THR A 20 9.20 9.68 2.78
CA THR A 20 10.55 9.95 3.28
C THR A 20 11.32 8.66 3.53
N LEU A 21 10.67 7.66 4.12
CA LEU A 21 11.28 6.34 4.32
C LEU A 21 11.59 5.67 2.98
N LEU A 22 10.64 5.72 2.04
CA LEU A 22 10.80 5.09 0.72
C LEU A 22 11.92 5.74 -0.09
N LYS A 23 12.08 7.05 -0.01
CA LYS A 23 13.11 7.79 -0.76
C LYS A 23 14.53 7.39 -0.34
N LYS A 24 14.69 6.88 0.87
CA LYS A 24 16.00 6.41 1.36
C LYS A 24 16.32 5.00 0.87
N ASN A 25 15.34 4.29 0.31
CA ASN A 25 15.54 2.92 -0.18
C ASN A 25 15.95 2.96 -1.66
N PRO A 26 17.18 2.52 -1.99
CA PRO A 26 17.67 2.60 -3.37
C PRO A 26 16.88 1.74 -4.36
N LYS A 27 16.11 0.78 -3.89
CA LYS A 27 15.25 -0.06 -4.74
C LYS A 27 14.04 0.70 -5.27
N VAL A 28 13.58 1.72 -4.54
CA VAL A 28 12.38 2.49 -4.92
C VAL A 28 12.78 3.58 -5.90
N THR A 29 12.24 3.50 -7.12
CA THR A 29 12.58 4.44 -8.19
C THR A 29 11.53 5.53 -8.38
N GLU A 30 10.27 5.23 -8.09
CA GLU A 30 9.17 6.20 -8.22
C GLU A 30 8.14 5.98 -7.13
N ILE A 31 7.48 7.07 -6.71
CA ILE A 31 6.43 7.05 -5.70
C ILE A 31 5.22 7.83 -6.23
N GLU A 32 4.06 7.19 -6.19
CA GLU A 32 2.78 7.83 -6.45
C GLU A 32 1.97 7.89 -5.16
N GLU A 33 1.07 8.85 -5.08
CA GLU A 33 0.20 9.04 -3.91
C GLU A 33 -1.26 8.89 -4.29
N ALA A 34 -2.05 8.37 -3.37
CA ALA A 34 -3.51 8.39 -3.45
C ALA A 34 -4.06 8.78 -2.07
N GLU A 35 -5.10 9.60 -2.06
CA GLU A 35 -5.66 10.12 -0.81
C GLU A 35 -6.86 9.32 -0.30
N ASN A 36 -7.34 8.36 -1.09
CA ASN A 36 -8.40 7.43 -0.69
C ASN A 36 -8.41 6.21 -1.62
N GLY A 37 -9.29 5.25 -1.34
CA GLY A 37 -9.38 4.03 -2.12
C GLY A 37 -9.84 4.26 -3.56
N SER A 38 -10.74 5.21 -3.78
CA SER A 38 -11.21 5.54 -5.13
C SER A 38 -10.09 6.09 -6.00
N ASP A 39 -9.31 7.02 -5.45
CA ASP A 39 -8.14 7.59 -6.12
C ASP A 39 -7.10 6.51 -6.42
N ALA A 40 -6.90 5.60 -5.46
CA ALA A 40 -5.98 4.48 -5.64
C ALA A 40 -6.39 3.56 -6.77
N LEU A 41 -7.68 3.23 -6.87
CA LEU A 41 -8.20 2.40 -7.96
C LEU A 41 -7.98 3.07 -9.32
N ASP A 42 -8.23 4.37 -9.40
CA ASP A 42 -8.01 5.13 -10.64
C ASP A 42 -6.54 5.11 -11.05
N LYS A 43 -5.64 5.32 -10.10
CA LYS A 43 -4.20 5.33 -10.37
C LYS A 43 -3.70 3.97 -10.82
N MET A 44 -4.20 2.90 -10.21
CA MET A 44 -3.82 1.54 -10.62
C MET A 44 -4.29 1.24 -12.04
N LYS A 45 -5.45 1.72 -12.45
CA LYS A 45 -5.93 1.55 -13.83
C LYS A 45 -5.09 2.31 -14.84
N LYS A 46 -4.67 3.52 -14.47
CA LYS A 46 -3.90 4.40 -15.37
C LYS A 46 -2.43 3.99 -15.47
N ASP A 47 -1.90 3.36 -14.44
CA ASP A 47 -0.48 3.06 -14.37
C ASP A 47 -0.24 1.61 -13.93
N PRO A 48 -0.20 0.68 -14.90
CA PRO A 48 0.06 -0.72 -14.60
C PRO A 48 1.51 -1.01 -14.19
N SER A 49 2.39 -0.02 -14.23
CA SER A 49 3.79 -0.20 -13.82
C SER A 49 3.99 -0.15 -12.30
N ILE A 50 2.96 0.17 -11.52
CA ILE A 50 3.04 0.16 -10.06
C ILE A 50 3.25 -1.28 -9.57
N ASN A 51 4.31 -1.48 -8.75
CA ASN A 51 4.76 -2.80 -8.31
C ASN A 51 4.32 -3.15 -6.89
N LEU A 52 3.95 -2.15 -6.08
CA LEU A 52 3.68 -2.34 -4.67
C LEU A 52 2.71 -1.28 -4.19
N ILE A 53 1.78 -1.66 -3.32
CA ILE A 53 0.84 -0.73 -2.70
C ILE A 53 1.04 -0.76 -1.19
N LEU A 54 1.23 0.42 -0.59
CA LEU A 54 1.21 0.62 0.86
C LEU A 54 -0.11 1.28 1.19
N LEU A 55 -0.95 0.61 1.95
CA LEU A 55 -2.37 0.94 2.08
C LEU A 55 -2.76 1.19 3.53
N ASP A 56 -3.27 2.39 3.83
CA ASP A 56 -4.00 2.66 5.07
C ASP A 56 -5.45 2.17 4.92
N ILE A 57 -6.03 1.60 5.98
CA ILE A 57 -7.41 1.11 5.94
C ILE A 57 -8.44 2.10 6.45
N MET A 58 -8.03 3.07 7.27
CA MET A 58 -8.96 4.05 7.86
C MET A 58 -9.03 5.28 6.98
N MET A 59 -9.87 5.24 5.94
CA MET A 59 -10.00 6.33 4.97
C MET A 59 -11.46 6.62 4.66
N PRO A 60 -11.81 7.88 4.33
CA PRO A 60 -13.14 8.22 3.85
C PRO A 60 -13.34 7.77 2.40
N VAL A 61 -14.56 7.84 1.92
CA VAL A 61 -15.01 7.52 0.55
C VAL A 61 -14.92 6.02 0.30
N VAL A 62 -13.78 5.50 -0.10
CA VAL A 62 -13.54 4.05 -0.22
C VAL A 62 -12.42 3.72 0.74
N ASP A 63 -12.72 2.97 1.82
CA ASP A 63 -11.71 2.58 2.81
C ASP A 63 -10.81 1.46 2.28
N GLY A 64 -9.79 1.10 3.06
CA GLY A 64 -8.80 0.12 2.63
C GLY A 64 -9.35 -1.27 2.39
N ILE A 65 -10.31 -1.71 3.21
CA ILE A 65 -10.95 -3.03 3.02
C ILE A 65 -11.76 -3.05 1.73
N GLU A 66 -12.55 -2.02 1.48
CA GLU A 66 -13.34 -1.88 0.26
C GLU A 66 -12.44 -1.81 -0.97
N PHE A 67 -11.33 -1.06 -0.88
CA PHE A 67 -10.32 -1.02 -1.92
C PHE A 67 -9.80 -2.43 -2.23
N LEU A 68 -9.42 -3.20 -1.20
CA LEU A 68 -8.91 -4.56 -1.37
C LEU A 68 -9.92 -5.46 -2.08
N LYS A 69 -11.18 -5.40 -1.68
CA LYS A 69 -12.24 -6.21 -2.30
C LYS A 69 -12.35 -5.92 -3.80
N ILE A 70 -12.39 -4.66 -4.15
CA ILE A 70 -12.52 -4.23 -5.56
C ILE A 70 -11.24 -4.58 -6.34
N PHE A 71 -10.08 -4.25 -5.77
CA PHE A 71 -8.78 -4.46 -6.42
C PHE A 71 -8.52 -5.95 -6.69
N ARG A 72 -8.78 -6.80 -5.71
CA ARG A 72 -8.57 -8.25 -5.85
C ARG A 72 -9.64 -8.95 -6.66
N SER A 73 -10.77 -8.31 -6.93
CA SER A 73 -11.78 -8.88 -7.83
C SER A 73 -11.30 -8.95 -9.28
N ASP A 74 -10.30 -8.15 -9.63
CA ASP A 74 -9.68 -8.19 -10.95
C ASP A 74 -8.43 -9.09 -10.88
N MET A 75 -8.50 -10.24 -11.54
CA MET A 75 -7.43 -11.24 -11.52
C MET A 75 -6.10 -10.72 -12.07
N SER A 76 -6.13 -9.71 -12.93
CA SER A 76 -4.90 -9.11 -13.44
C SER A 76 -4.09 -8.39 -12.36
N ASN A 77 -4.69 -8.09 -11.23
CA ASN A 77 -4.04 -7.45 -10.08
C ASN A 77 -3.47 -8.44 -9.06
N ALA A 78 -3.65 -9.75 -9.29
CA ALA A 78 -3.29 -10.77 -8.30
C ALA A 78 -1.81 -10.78 -7.93
N HIS A 79 -0.95 -10.35 -8.85
CA HIS A 79 0.50 -10.37 -8.65
C HIS A 79 1.06 -9.14 -7.92
N ILE A 80 0.22 -8.12 -7.69
CA ILE A 80 0.68 -6.87 -7.07
C ILE A 80 0.55 -6.97 -5.56
N PRO A 81 1.67 -6.94 -4.80
CA PRO A 81 1.59 -7.02 -3.34
C PRO A 81 0.99 -5.76 -2.73
N VAL A 82 0.19 -5.97 -1.68
CA VAL A 82 -0.40 -4.89 -0.88
C VAL A 82 0.01 -5.11 0.57
N ILE A 83 0.70 -4.14 1.14
CA ILE A 83 1.09 -4.12 2.55
C ILE A 83 0.21 -3.08 3.24
N VAL A 84 -0.57 -3.54 4.23
CA VAL A 84 -1.46 -2.65 4.99
C VAL A 84 -0.70 -2.01 6.13
N LEU A 85 -0.89 -0.70 6.30
CA LEU A 85 -0.30 0.08 7.40
C LEU A 85 -1.44 0.61 8.25
N SER A 86 -1.47 0.26 9.55
CA SER A 86 -2.57 0.65 10.41
C SER A 86 -2.17 0.74 11.88
N THR A 87 -2.87 1.60 12.62
CA THR A 87 -2.76 1.65 14.08
C THR A 87 -3.63 0.58 14.74
N ASP A 88 -4.60 0.03 14.01
CA ASP A 88 -5.60 -0.90 14.52
C ASP A 88 -5.33 -2.32 14.02
N ASP A 89 -4.69 -3.14 14.85
CA ASP A 89 -4.39 -4.53 14.51
C ASP A 89 -5.57 -5.48 14.74
N THR A 90 -6.69 -4.99 15.27
CA THR A 90 -7.91 -5.82 15.42
C THR A 90 -8.52 -6.19 14.07
N ARG A 91 -8.21 -5.44 13.01
CA ARG A 91 -8.69 -5.70 11.65
C ARG A 91 -7.72 -6.53 10.81
N LYS A 92 -6.65 -7.02 11.41
CA LYS A 92 -5.60 -7.75 10.70
C LYS A 92 -6.12 -8.97 9.94
N THR A 93 -6.94 -9.78 10.59
CA THR A 93 -7.54 -10.97 9.95
C THR A 93 -8.40 -10.55 8.76
N GLU A 94 -9.19 -9.51 8.91
CA GLU A 94 -10.07 -9.01 7.86
C GLU A 94 -9.27 -8.56 6.62
N VAL A 95 -8.15 -7.84 6.82
CA VAL A 95 -7.35 -7.39 5.67
C VAL A 95 -6.71 -8.56 4.94
N PHE A 96 -6.22 -9.57 5.66
CA PHE A 96 -5.66 -10.77 5.03
C PHE A 96 -6.75 -11.56 4.29
N ASP A 97 -7.93 -11.69 4.86
CA ASP A 97 -9.05 -12.38 4.22
C ASP A 97 -9.47 -11.70 2.91
N ASN A 98 -9.24 -10.40 2.80
CA ASN A 98 -9.57 -9.63 1.59
C ASN A 98 -8.40 -9.45 0.64
N GLY A 99 -7.28 -10.14 0.86
CA GLY A 99 -6.21 -10.22 -0.12
C GLY A 99 -4.98 -9.36 0.15
N ALA A 100 -4.82 -8.80 1.36
CA ALA A 100 -3.57 -8.14 1.73
C ALA A 100 -2.46 -9.19 1.85
N ASN A 101 -1.25 -8.80 1.46
CA ASN A 101 -0.07 -9.68 1.54
C ASN A 101 0.61 -9.59 2.89
N ASP A 102 0.58 -8.40 3.52
CA ASP A 102 1.21 -8.22 4.81
C ASP A 102 0.58 -7.05 5.56
N PHE A 103 1.01 -6.85 6.79
CA PHE A 103 0.48 -5.85 7.71
C PHE A 103 1.62 -5.29 8.55
N LEU A 104 1.70 -3.97 8.65
CA LEU A 104 2.63 -3.28 9.56
C LEU A 104 1.85 -2.34 10.45
N ARG A 105 2.12 -2.39 11.75
CA ARG A 105 1.51 -1.49 12.71
C ARG A 105 2.21 -0.12 12.70
N LYS A 106 1.41 0.95 12.70
CA LYS A 106 1.95 2.30 12.85
C LYS A 106 2.37 2.57 14.29
N PRO A 107 3.42 3.33 14.56
CA PRO A 107 4.27 4.02 13.59
C PRO A 107 5.17 3.05 12.83
N VAL A 108 5.32 3.27 11.53
CA VAL A 108 6.10 2.37 10.67
C VAL A 108 7.58 2.64 10.86
N MET A 109 8.31 1.59 11.22
CA MET A 109 9.76 1.66 11.40
C MET A 109 10.46 1.33 10.08
N GLN A 110 11.54 2.04 9.79
CA GLN A 110 12.26 1.88 8.52
C GLN A 110 12.68 0.44 8.26
N ASN A 111 13.28 -0.22 9.27
CA ASN A 111 13.76 -1.60 9.09
C ASN A 111 12.63 -2.58 8.81
N ASP A 112 11.51 -2.43 9.50
CA ASP A 112 10.34 -3.29 9.31
C ASP A 112 9.75 -3.11 7.92
N LEU A 113 9.63 -1.87 7.47
CA LEU A 113 9.12 -1.56 6.14
C LEU A 113 10.02 -2.14 5.06
N TYR A 114 11.32 -1.95 5.16
CA TYR A 114 12.28 -2.43 4.17
C TYR A 114 12.30 -3.96 4.11
N GLU A 115 12.19 -4.63 5.25
CA GLU A 115 12.11 -6.08 5.30
C GLU A 115 10.88 -6.61 4.55
N LYS A 116 9.73 -5.97 4.74
CA LYS A 116 8.51 -6.36 4.05
C LYS A 116 8.58 -6.09 2.56
N ILE A 117 9.14 -4.96 2.18
CA ILE A 117 9.35 -4.63 0.76
C ILE A 117 10.23 -5.70 0.10
N ASP A 118 11.33 -6.07 0.74
CA ASP A 118 12.22 -7.10 0.21
C ASP A 118 11.52 -8.45 0.09
N GLN A 119 10.73 -8.80 1.08
CA GLN A 119 10.01 -10.07 1.12
C GLN A 119 9.04 -10.21 -0.05
N TRP A 120 8.32 -9.15 -0.39
CA TRP A 120 7.23 -9.21 -1.35
C TRP A 120 7.59 -8.76 -2.76
N THR A 121 8.76 -8.19 -2.96
CA THR A 121 9.18 -7.65 -4.28
C THR A 121 10.45 -8.29 -4.84
N SER A 122 11.05 -9.21 -4.14
CA SER A 122 12.26 -9.89 -4.61
C SER A 122 11.97 -11.12 -5.46
#